data_5f2757428dfe736b8b203d66d4ae3804
#
_entry.id   5f2757428dfe736b8b203d66d4ae3804
#
_cell.length_a   1.000
_cell.length_b   1.000
_cell.length_c   1.000
_cell.angle_alpha   90.00
_cell.angle_beta   90.00
_cell.angle_gamma   90.00
#
_symmetry.space_group_name_H-M   'P 1'
#
loop_
_entity.id
_entity.type
_entity.pdbx_description
1 polymer ?
#
loop_
_entity_poly.entity_id
_entity_poly.type
_entity_poly.pdbx_seq_one_letter_code
_entity_poly.pdbx_strand_id
1 'polypeptide(L)'
;MKRPIIQKLNHLIEKKAISMHVPGHKNMTIGYLNRLDLAMDMTEITGLDDMHYPEGIILESMENFRKHKNYDAFLLVNGTTSGILSVIQAFSTRKGKYLISRNVHKSVFHGLDITQQQATITKTDVSKKTNQYVNPKINQDKNQYYKLAICTYPNY
;
A
#
# COMPACT_ATOMS: atom_id res chain seq x y z
N MET A 1 22.54 -1.13 -0.03
CA MET A 1 21.22 -1.68 0.29
C MET A 1 20.98 -2.91 -0.58
N LYS A 2 20.63 -4.04 0.02
CA LYS A 2 20.29 -5.26 -0.75
C LYS A 2 19.00 -5.05 -1.54
N ARG A 3 18.92 -5.57 -2.76
CA ARG A 3 17.74 -5.54 -3.64
C ARG A 3 17.34 -6.96 -4.01
N PRO A 4 16.79 -7.76 -3.07
CA PRO A 4 16.65 -9.22 -3.25
C PRO A 4 15.80 -9.58 -4.47
N ILE A 5 14.67 -8.89 -4.69
CA ILE A 5 13.80 -9.13 -5.85
C ILE A 5 14.57 -8.90 -7.17
N ILE A 6 15.18 -7.72 -7.34
CA ILE A 6 15.92 -7.36 -8.56
C ILE A 6 17.09 -8.32 -8.80
N GLN A 7 17.83 -8.65 -7.75
CA GLN A 7 18.97 -9.60 -7.85
C GLN A 7 18.49 -10.97 -8.29
N LYS A 8 17.35 -11.45 -7.77
CA LYS A 8 16.80 -12.74 -8.14
C LYS A 8 16.27 -12.75 -9.58
N LEU A 9 15.56 -11.71 -10.00
CA LEU A 9 15.08 -11.57 -11.37
C LEU A 9 16.24 -11.56 -12.37
N ASN A 10 17.27 -10.76 -12.14
CA ASN A 10 18.46 -10.73 -13.01
C ASN A 10 19.13 -12.10 -13.12
N HIS A 11 19.27 -12.81 -12.00
CA HIS A 11 19.85 -14.17 -12.01
C HIS A 11 19.03 -15.16 -12.85
N LEU A 12 17.68 -15.08 -12.81
CA LEU A 12 16.81 -15.93 -13.62
C LEU A 12 16.90 -15.57 -15.11
N ILE A 13 17.00 -14.30 -15.45
CA ILE A 13 17.21 -13.83 -16.84
C ILE A 13 18.53 -14.35 -17.39
N GLU A 14 19.62 -14.28 -16.61
CA GLU A 14 20.95 -14.77 -16.99
C GLU A 14 20.97 -16.28 -17.27
N LYS A 15 20.14 -17.06 -16.59
CA LYS A 15 20.00 -18.50 -16.83
C LYS A 15 19.42 -18.87 -18.21
N LYS A 16 18.79 -17.91 -18.90
CA LYS A 16 18.14 -18.10 -20.21
C LYS A 16 17.21 -19.33 -20.27
N ALA A 17 16.51 -19.58 -19.17
CA ALA A 17 15.56 -20.69 -19.09
C ALA A 17 14.37 -20.45 -20.02
N ILE A 18 13.84 -21.51 -20.62
CA ILE A 18 12.63 -21.43 -21.44
C ILE A 18 11.42 -21.12 -20.52
N SER A 19 10.75 -20.00 -20.77
CA SER A 19 9.58 -19.60 -20.01
C SER A 19 8.34 -20.40 -20.41
N MET A 20 7.90 -21.30 -19.54
CA MET A 20 6.67 -22.09 -19.72
C MET A 20 5.51 -21.61 -18.84
N HIS A 21 5.73 -20.57 -18.03
CA HIS A 21 4.74 -19.97 -17.15
C HIS A 21 4.05 -18.74 -17.78
N VAL A 22 3.01 -18.22 -17.18
CA VAL A 22 2.48 -16.88 -17.48
C VAL A 22 3.45 -15.83 -16.90
N PRO A 23 3.55 -14.63 -17.48
CA PRO A 23 2.69 -14.08 -18.55
C PRO A 23 2.98 -14.62 -19.95
N GLY A 24 1.99 -14.45 -20.86
CA GLY A 24 2.00 -15.05 -22.21
C GLY A 24 3.06 -14.52 -23.16
N HIS A 25 3.67 -13.36 -22.91
CA HIS A 25 4.78 -12.82 -23.70
C HIS A 25 6.09 -13.60 -23.55
N LYS A 26 6.17 -14.58 -22.61
CA LYS A 26 7.29 -15.48 -22.41
C LYS A 26 8.65 -14.78 -22.25
N ASN A 27 8.67 -13.65 -21.52
CA ASN A 27 9.86 -12.81 -21.31
C ASN A 27 10.43 -12.24 -22.61
N MET A 28 9.63 -12.18 -23.67
CA MET A 28 10.05 -11.70 -24.99
C MET A 28 9.33 -10.44 -25.38
N THR A 29 10.03 -9.57 -26.08
CA THR A 29 9.47 -8.34 -26.62
C THR A 29 8.64 -8.62 -27.86
N ILE A 30 7.37 -8.21 -27.88
CA ILE A 30 6.46 -8.38 -29.00
C ILE A 30 5.87 -7.03 -29.40
N GLY A 31 6.07 -6.60 -30.64
CA GLY A 31 5.45 -5.40 -31.20
C GLY A 31 5.71 -4.12 -30.37
N TYR A 32 4.65 -3.44 -29.95
CA TYR A 32 4.72 -2.19 -29.20
C TYR A 32 5.21 -2.38 -27.74
N LEU A 33 5.31 -3.59 -27.25
CA LEU A 33 5.82 -3.91 -25.90
C LEU A 33 7.34 -3.78 -25.80
N ASN A 34 8.04 -3.43 -26.88
CA ASN A 34 9.49 -3.28 -26.92
C ASN A 34 10.07 -2.20 -25.97
N ARG A 35 9.21 -1.38 -25.39
CA ARG A 35 9.58 -0.34 -24.39
C ARG A 35 9.50 -0.85 -22.95
N LEU A 36 8.99 -2.04 -22.72
CA LEU A 36 8.84 -2.65 -21.41
C LEU A 36 9.94 -3.65 -21.15
N ASP A 37 10.40 -3.73 -19.92
CA ASP A 37 11.36 -4.78 -19.50
C ASP A 37 10.59 -6.06 -19.16
N LEU A 38 10.10 -6.73 -20.21
CA LEU A 38 9.30 -7.95 -20.08
C LEU A 38 10.10 -9.16 -19.52
N ALA A 39 11.43 -9.08 -19.54
CA ALA A 39 12.27 -10.12 -18.96
C ALA A 39 12.09 -10.23 -17.44
N MET A 40 11.71 -9.14 -16.78
CA MET A 40 11.46 -9.08 -15.33
C MET A 40 10.01 -9.36 -14.94
N ASP A 41 9.09 -9.45 -15.91
CA ASP A 41 7.69 -9.74 -15.64
C ASP A 41 7.50 -11.26 -15.49
N MET A 42 7.48 -11.71 -14.27
CA MET A 42 7.40 -13.13 -13.88
C MET A 42 6.36 -13.32 -12.78
N THR A 43 5.75 -14.50 -12.78
CA THR A 43 4.84 -14.94 -11.72
C THR A 43 5.60 -15.67 -10.60
N GLU A 44 4.87 -16.25 -9.66
CA GLU A 44 5.35 -17.04 -8.52
C GLU A 44 5.88 -18.43 -8.95
N ILE A 45 6.94 -18.45 -9.76
CA ILE A 45 7.64 -19.66 -10.15
C ILE A 45 8.69 -20.06 -9.11
N THR A 46 9.20 -21.28 -9.20
CA THR A 46 10.25 -21.79 -8.29
C THR A 46 11.43 -20.83 -8.18
N GLY A 47 11.66 -20.35 -6.97
CA GLY A 47 12.74 -19.39 -6.64
C GLY A 47 12.33 -17.92 -6.72
N LEU A 48 11.10 -17.61 -7.13
CA LEU A 48 10.37 -16.39 -6.82
C LEU A 48 9.37 -16.69 -5.71
N ASP A 49 8.91 -15.66 -5.06
CA ASP A 49 8.06 -15.74 -3.87
C ASP A 49 6.60 -15.50 -4.24
N ASP A 50 5.66 -15.79 -3.33
CA ASP A 50 4.24 -15.47 -3.45
C ASP A 50 3.93 -14.17 -2.68
N MET A 51 3.32 -13.19 -3.36
CA MET A 51 2.94 -11.91 -2.77
C MET A 51 1.91 -12.06 -1.65
N HIS A 52 1.05 -13.07 -1.70
CA HIS A 52 0.02 -13.33 -0.69
C HIS A 52 0.55 -14.13 0.51
N TYR A 53 1.64 -14.87 0.31
CA TYR A 53 2.29 -15.66 1.36
C TYR A 53 3.83 -15.57 1.24
N PRO A 54 4.42 -14.41 1.54
CA PRO A 54 5.83 -14.17 1.33
C PRO A 54 6.68 -14.94 2.35
N GLU A 55 7.53 -15.83 1.87
CA GLU A 55 8.48 -16.63 2.68
C GLU A 55 9.95 -16.42 2.24
N GLY A 56 10.17 -15.84 1.06
CA GLY A 56 11.48 -15.71 0.43
C GLY A 56 11.91 -14.27 0.15
N ILE A 57 12.16 -13.96 -1.12
CA ILE A 57 12.73 -12.67 -1.56
C ILE A 57 11.80 -11.46 -1.32
N ILE A 58 10.50 -11.69 -1.33
CA ILE A 58 9.51 -10.65 -1.02
C ILE A 58 9.58 -10.36 0.49
N LEU A 59 9.57 -11.40 1.33
CA LEU A 59 9.75 -11.25 2.78
C LEU A 59 11.07 -10.55 3.10
N GLU A 60 12.19 -10.96 2.48
CA GLU A 60 13.49 -10.29 2.67
C GLU A 60 13.43 -8.81 2.29
N SER A 61 12.70 -8.46 1.23
CA SER A 61 12.50 -7.06 0.82
C SER A 61 11.72 -6.27 1.87
N MET A 62 10.64 -6.84 2.41
CA MET A 62 9.83 -6.23 3.47
C MET A 62 10.65 -6.04 4.74
N GLU A 63 11.46 -7.03 5.14
CA GLU A 63 12.34 -6.95 6.31
C GLU A 63 13.45 -5.89 6.14
N ASN A 64 13.94 -5.64 4.94
CA ASN A 64 14.89 -4.56 4.70
C ASN A 64 14.29 -3.19 5.04
N PHE A 65 13.00 -2.98 4.75
CA PHE A 65 12.28 -1.78 5.18
C PHE A 65 12.15 -1.71 6.69
N ARG A 66 11.80 -2.81 7.32
CA ARG A 66 11.68 -2.92 8.79
C ARG A 66 12.98 -2.54 9.50
N LYS A 67 14.11 -3.09 9.06
CA LYS A 67 15.44 -2.79 9.64
C LYS A 67 15.81 -1.31 9.58
N HIS A 68 15.43 -0.61 8.52
CA HIS A 68 15.76 0.80 8.33
C HIS A 68 14.85 1.77 9.08
N LYS A 69 13.60 1.42 9.29
CA LYS A 69 12.56 2.34 9.78
C LYS A 69 11.90 1.90 11.08
N ASN A 70 12.22 0.71 11.58
CA ASN A 70 11.54 0.09 12.72
C ASN A 70 10.01 -0.01 12.55
N TYR A 71 9.56 -0.27 11.31
CA TYR A 71 8.17 -0.46 10.93
C TYR A 71 7.97 -1.80 10.24
N ASP A 72 6.79 -2.39 10.37
CA ASP A 72 6.36 -3.44 9.48
C ASP A 72 5.99 -2.83 8.11
N ALA A 73 6.42 -3.47 7.03
CA ALA A 73 6.17 -3.04 5.68
C ALA A 73 5.42 -4.14 4.91
N PHE A 74 4.42 -3.73 4.15
CA PHE A 74 3.63 -4.63 3.31
C PHE A 74 3.61 -4.09 1.88
N LEU A 75 3.87 -4.96 0.91
CA LEU A 75 3.76 -4.63 -0.51
C LEU A 75 2.31 -4.81 -0.95
N LEU A 76 1.75 -3.81 -1.59
CA LEU A 76 0.35 -3.81 -2.04
C LEU A 76 0.32 -3.81 -3.57
N VAL A 77 -0.35 -4.80 -4.16
CA VAL A 77 -0.48 -4.91 -5.63
C VAL A 77 -1.62 -4.09 -6.22
N ASN A 78 -2.65 -3.78 -5.42
CA ASN A 78 -3.82 -3.01 -5.84
C ASN A 78 -3.78 -1.55 -5.37
N GLY A 79 -2.57 -1.01 -5.18
CA GLY A 79 -2.33 0.37 -4.77
C GLY A 79 -2.69 0.66 -3.31
N THR A 80 -2.35 1.86 -2.85
CA THR A 80 -2.57 2.31 -1.47
C THR A 80 -4.05 2.29 -1.06
N THR A 81 -4.96 2.40 -2.02
CA THR A 81 -6.40 2.32 -1.74
C THR A 81 -6.77 0.99 -1.10
N SER A 82 -6.26 -0.14 -1.59
CA SER A 82 -6.53 -1.46 -0.99
C SER A 82 -6.02 -1.55 0.44
N GLY A 83 -4.85 -0.99 0.72
CA GLY A 83 -4.31 -0.90 2.07
C GLY A 83 -5.20 -0.07 3.02
N ILE A 84 -5.69 1.08 2.57
CA ILE A 84 -6.60 1.91 3.36
C ILE A 84 -7.90 1.15 3.67
N LEU A 85 -8.49 0.49 2.67
CA LEU A 85 -9.70 -0.32 2.86
C LEU A 85 -9.46 -1.47 3.84
N SER A 86 -8.32 -2.17 3.72
CA SER A 86 -7.95 -3.27 4.64
C SER A 86 -7.80 -2.79 6.08
N VAL A 87 -7.15 -1.65 6.31
CA VAL A 87 -7.01 -1.07 7.66
C VAL A 87 -8.38 -0.71 8.23
N ILE A 88 -9.25 -0.06 7.45
CA ILE A 88 -10.60 0.28 7.91
C ILE A 88 -11.38 -1.01 8.25
N GLN A 89 -11.33 -2.01 7.39
CA GLN A 89 -11.97 -3.31 7.62
C GLN A 89 -11.46 -3.98 8.90
N ALA A 90 -10.16 -4.01 9.12
CA ALA A 90 -9.55 -4.62 10.30
C ALA A 90 -10.01 -3.97 11.63
N PHE A 91 -10.30 -2.67 11.61
CA PHE A 91 -10.82 -1.95 12.77
C PHE A 91 -12.35 -1.91 12.85
N SER A 92 -13.07 -2.42 11.84
CA SER A 92 -14.54 -2.32 11.79
C SER A 92 -15.24 -3.03 12.94
N THR A 93 -14.69 -4.14 13.41
CA THR A 93 -15.24 -4.95 14.54
C THR A 93 -14.98 -4.35 15.92
N ARG A 94 -14.08 -3.38 16.04
CA ARG A 94 -13.78 -2.71 17.32
C ARG A 94 -14.87 -1.71 17.69
N LYS A 95 -15.12 -1.53 18.98
CA LYS A 95 -16.05 -0.50 19.49
C LYS A 95 -15.49 0.91 19.21
N GLY A 96 -16.40 1.89 19.11
CA GLY A 96 -16.07 3.30 18.89
C GLY A 96 -16.26 3.76 17.45
N LYS A 97 -16.07 5.07 17.24
CA LYS A 97 -16.16 5.73 15.93
C LYS A 97 -14.77 5.91 15.33
N TYR A 98 -14.72 6.18 14.04
CA TYR A 98 -13.51 6.69 13.41
C TYR A 98 -13.40 8.20 13.60
N LEU A 99 -12.17 8.69 13.76
CA LEU A 99 -11.85 10.12 13.70
C LEU A 99 -11.10 10.37 12.41
N ILE A 100 -11.62 11.19 11.52
CA ILE A 100 -10.99 11.45 10.23
C ILE A 100 -10.75 12.93 10.01
N SER A 101 -9.64 13.29 9.37
CA SER A 101 -9.43 14.67 8.94
C SER A 101 -10.28 14.98 7.70
N ARG A 102 -10.70 16.24 7.55
CA ARG A 102 -11.58 16.66 6.44
C ARG A 102 -10.95 16.40 5.06
N ASN A 103 -9.64 16.42 4.97
CA ASN A 103 -8.84 16.29 3.75
C ASN A 103 -8.33 14.88 3.48
N VAL A 104 -8.93 13.84 4.07
CA VAL A 104 -8.57 12.45 3.75
C VAL A 104 -8.94 12.09 2.32
N HIS A 105 -8.19 11.14 1.75
CA HIS A 105 -8.48 10.62 0.42
C HIS A 105 -9.87 9.94 0.37
N LYS A 106 -10.53 9.99 -0.77
CA LYS A 106 -11.87 9.40 -0.99
C LYS A 106 -11.98 7.93 -0.59
N SER A 107 -10.90 7.16 -0.67
CA SER A 107 -10.88 5.75 -0.26
C SER A 107 -11.23 5.55 1.22
N VAL A 108 -10.95 6.53 2.09
CA VAL A 108 -11.36 6.48 3.50
C VAL A 108 -12.88 6.51 3.62
N PHE A 109 -13.53 7.42 2.90
CA PHE A 109 -14.99 7.50 2.88
C PHE A 109 -15.62 6.21 2.30
N HIS A 110 -15.06 5.69 1.19
CA HIS A 110 -15.50 4.42 0.62
C HIS A 110 -15.34 3.25 1.60
N GLY A 111 -14.22 3.18 2.33
CA GLY A 111 -14.00 2.15 3.33
C GLY A 111 -15.01 2.21 4.47
N LEU A 112 -15.32 3.41 4.97
CA LEU A 112 -16.34 3.62 5.99
C LEU A 112 -17.74 3.23 5.52
N ASP A 113 -18.07 3.57 4.27
CA ASP A 113 -19.37 3.24 3.65
C ASP A 113 -19.51 1.72 3.46
N ILE A 114 -18.54 1.07 2.84
CA ILE A 114 -18.53 -0.39 2.63
C ILE A 114 -18.66 -1.15 3.97
N THR A 115 -17.98 -0.68 5.01
CA THR A 115 -18.00 -1.30 6.34
C THR A 115 -19.13 -0.80 7.24
N GLN A 116 -19.99 0.08 6.74
CA GLN A 116 -21.11 0.71 7.48
C GLN A 116 -20.66 1.34 8.80
N GLN A 117 -19.52 2.04 8.77
CA GLN A 117 -18.92 2.61 9.98
C GLN A 117 -19.21 4.11 10.09
N GLN A 118 -19.34 4.57 11.33
CA GLN A 118 -19.53 5.98 11.66
C GLN A 118 -18.17 6.65 11.89
N ALA A 119 -18.05 7.91 11.45
CA ALA A 119 -16.89 8.73 11.67
C ALA A 119 -17.24 10.13 12.18
N THR A 120 -16.35 10.69 12.99
CA THR A 120 -16.35 12.13 13.33
C THR A 120 -15.32 12.80 12.44
N ILE A 121 -15.73 13.83 11.71
CA ILE A 121 -14.84 14.61 10.84
C ILE A 121 -14.27 15.78 11.64
N THR A 122 -12.95 15.90 11.71
CA THR A 122 -12.29 17.03 12.36
C THR A 122 -12.43 18.30 11.52
N LYS A 123 -12.61 19.44 12.18
CA LYS A 123 -12.52 20.74 11.49
C LYS A 123 -11.08 20.99 11.06
N THR A 124 -10.92 21.54 9.88
CA THR A 124 -9.63 21.89 9.30
C THR A 124 -9.74 23.30 8.73
N ASP A 125 -8.84 24.19 9.11
CA ASP A 125 -8.81 25.53 8.57
C ASP A 125 -8.09 25.54 7.21
N VAL A 126 -8.29 26.61 6.44
CA VAL A 126 -7.59 26.86 5.20
C VAL A 126 -6.60 28.00 5.42
N SER A 127 -5.35 27.78 5.03
CA SER A 127 -4.31 28.81 5.08
C SER A 127 -4.65 29.96 4.12
N LYS A 128 -4.72 31.19 4.62
CA LYS A 128 -4.91 32.37 3.78
C LYS A 128 -3.74 32.63 2.80
N LYS A 129 -2.55 32.11 3.12
CA LYS A 129 -1.34 32.33 2.30
C LYS A 129 -1.25 31.33 1.13
N THR A 130 -1.62 30.07 1.35
CA THR A 130 -1.44 29.00 0.38
C THR A 130 -2.75 28.44 -0.18
N ASN A 131 -3.88 28.85 0.37
CA ASN A 131 -5.22 28.32 0.07
C ASN A 131 -5.34 26.80 0.21
N GLN A 132 -4.49 26.20 1.07
CA GLN A 132 -4.48 24.78 1.36
C GLN A 132 -4.99 24.50 2.77
N TYR A 133 -5.46 23.28 3.00
CA TYR A 133 -5.83 22.83 4.33
C TYR A 133 -4.62 22.85 5.27
N VAL A 134 -4.79 23.37 6.47
CA VAL A 134 -3.82 23.26 7.55
C VAL A 134 -4.12 22.05 8.44
N ASN A 135 -3.30 21.85 9.47
CA ASN A 135 -3.47 20.72 10.39
C ASN A 135 -4.88 20.63 10.96
N PRO A 136 -5.46 19.42 11.06
CA PRO A 136 -6.77 19.23 11.64
C PRO A 136 -6.78 19.65 13.12
N LYS A 137 -7.84 20.34 13.52
CA LYS A 137 -8.09 20.66 14.94
C LYS A 137 -8.74 19.46 15.60
N ILE A 138 -7.98 18.72 16.37
CA ILE A 138 -8.49 17.59 17.15
C ILE A 138 -9.01 18.14 18.48
N ASN A 139 -10.29 18.45 18.54
CA ASN A 139 -10.94 18.67 19.82
C ASN A 139 -11.14 17.33 20.50
N GLN A 140 -10.35 17.03 21.52
CA GLN A 140 -10.54 15.84 22.33
C GLN A 140 -11.80 16.03 23.19
N ASP A 141 -12.91 15.49 22.71
CA ASP A 141 -14.02 15.19 23.62
C ASP A 141 -13.59 13.98 24.45
N LYS A 142 -13.27 14.23 25.73
CA LYS A 142 -12.80 13.20 26.67
C LYS A 142 -13.82 12.06 26.88
N ASN A 143 -15.07 12.27 26.49
CA ASN A 143 -16.13 11.29 26.60
C ASN A 143 -16.33 10.45 25.33
N GLN A 144 -15.62 10.75 24.24
CA GLN A 144 -15.73 10.06 22.97
C GLN A 144 -14.56 9.10 22.77
N TYR A 145 -14.87 7.80 22.66
CA TYR A 145 -13.87 6.77 22.30
C TYR A 145 -13.78 6.62 20.77
N TYR A 146 -12.57 6.81 20.24
CA TYR A 146 -12.26 6.59 18.84
C TYR A 146 -11.43 5.33 18.68
N LYS A 147 -11.85 4.42 17.81
CA LYS A 147 -11.14 3.16 17.55
C LYS A 147 -9.96 3.33 16.57
N LEU A 148 -10.03 4.33 15.72
CA LEU A 148 -8.97 4.66 14.76
C LEU A 148 -9.06 6.15 14.37
N ALA A 149 -7.91 6.82 14.29
CA ALA A 149 -7.78 8.15 13.72
C ALA A 149 -7.04 8.08 12.37
N ILE A 150 -7.59 8.73 11.33
CA ILE A 150 -7.01 8.76 9.99
C ILE A 150 -6.79 10.21 9.57
N CYS A 151 -5.54 10.57 9.33
CA CYS A 151 -5.14 11.91 8.90
C CYS A 151 -4.29 11.85 7.64
N THR A 152 -4.39 12.87 6.78
CA THR A 152 -3.49 13.04 5.64
C THR A 152 -2.28 13.88 6.06
N TYR A 153 -1.07 13.35 5.84
CA TYR A 153 0.18 14.06 6.08
C TYR A 153 1.28 13.52 5.13
N PRO A 154 2.08 14.38 4.49
CA PRO A 154 1.88 15.83 4.38
C PRO A 154 0.60 16.18 3.62
N ASN A 155 0.14 17.41 3.80
CA ASN A 155 -0.98 17.96 3.04
C ASN A 155 -0.45 18.63 1.75
N TYR A 156 -1.22 18.52 0.66
CA TYR A 156 -0.87 19.14 -0.64
C TYR A 156 -1.22 20.61 -0.67
#